data_4987712de110e6bc25101935a4f1466f
#
_entry.id   4987712de110e6bc25101935a4f1466f
#
_cell.length_a   1.000
_cell.length_b   1.000
_cell.length_c   1.000
_cell.angle_alpha   90.00
_cell.angle_beta   90.00
_cell.angle_gamma   90.00
#
_symmetry.space_group_name_H-M   'P 1'
#
loop_
_entity.id
_entity.type
_entity.pdbx_description
1 polymer ?
#
loop_
_entity_poly.entity_id
_entity_poly.type
_entity_poly.pdbx_seq_one_letter_code
_entity_poly.pdbx_strand_id
1 'polypeptide(L)'
;MAVYKLFPSKDASIYSAYPAMNTGLDAILDVSNLVVDTNPTAQVARSLIKFDQGEINDVLENIAKVTGSAAWGTWDAHLKMYVAKATNVIIDSEVEVYPVSSSWNNGSGQYLDKIQNFTGVSWKYEDFSGSADVWPAGGWNPSSTGSYDKNWDLNTAIKNGTGGSWYTGSSGFVRVADELVITASQAYTLRSTKDLDVDVSDMVTMWYSSSGAVNIAGLVSKENDGFLVKWADAQEFVTESAVSPQLSYYSVDTNTIYPPQLEIRWVDFNYATSSGDFKYGRTLTGSYPTNLTSSISCSFTQSLPTPTANTGTGAGATFTATFNSSSMVNVYVKELGLGYKAGDQLTWNAAALNGLPAITGATTDAVVTISTYDIQQLDVISTPDIYCALDNNAGVFYSESINQFRLNVRPEFPARTFKTGSLDTKQHA
;
A
#
# COMPACT_ATOMS: atom_id res chain seq x y z
N MET A 1 1.13 -2.22 12.08
CA MET A 1 0.79 -1.86 10.69
C MET A 1 1.76 -0.77 10.27
N ALA A 2 2.57 -1.04 9.27
CA ALA A 2 3.49 -0.07 8.71
C ALA A 2 2.78 0.74 7.60
N VAL A 3 3.26 1.95 7.36
CA VAL A 3 2.72 2.85 6.36
C VAL A 3 3.87 3.53 5.64
N TYR A 4 3.82 3.54 4.33
CA TYR A 4 4.70 4.35 3.50
C TYR A 4 3.87 5.37 2.72
N LYS A 5 4.38 6.59 2.59
CA LYS A 5 3.69 7.69 1.93
C LYS A 5 4.47 8.14 0.71
N LEU A 6 3.82 8.08 -0.42
CA LEU A 6 4.30 8.60 -1.70
C LEU A 6 3.64 9.95 -1.96
N PHE A 7 4.37 10.83 -2.63
CA PHE A 7 3.86 12.14 -3.03
C PHE A 7 3.73 12.21 -4.55
N PRO A 8 2.78 13.01 -5.08
CA PRO A 8 2.61 13.11 -6.51
C PRO A 8 3.87 13.59 -7.22
N SER A 9 4.15 12.99 -8.37
CA SER A 9 5.15 13.49 -9.31
C SER A 9 4.61 14.63 -10.18
N LYS A 10 3.28 14.67 -10.34
CA LYS A 10 2.56 15.75 -11.03
C LYS A 10 1.08 15.73 -10.67
N ASP A 11 0.46 16.88 -10.65
CA ASP A 11 -0.97 17.06 -10.51
C ASP A 11 -1.47 18.31 -11.24
N ALA A 12 -2.75 18.35 -11.57
CA ALA A 12 -3.37 19.49 -12.22
C ALA A 12 -4.90 19.43 -12.09
N SER A 13 -5.55 20.56 -12.11
CA SER A 13 -6.99 20.67 -12.32
C SER A 13 -7.32 20.96 -13.78
N ILE A 14 -8.40 20.40 -14.29
CA ILE A 14 -8.89 20.65 -15.64
C ILE A 14 -10.31 21.24 -15.58
N TYR A 15 -10.57 22.31 -16.30
CA TYR A 15 -11.79 23.10 -16.20
C TYR A 15 -12.56 23.16 -17.52
N SER A 16 -13.81 22.74 -17.50
CA SER A 16 -14.67 22.79 -18.69
C SER A 16 -14.96 24.23 -19.15
N ALA A 17 -14.97 25.18 -18.22
CA ALA A 17 -15.14 26.59 -18.53
C ALA A 17 -13.95 27.20 -19.30
N TYR A 18 -12.76 26.62 -19.13
CA TYR A 18 -11.51 27.06 -19.73
C TYR A 18 -10.79 25.87 -20.41
N PRO A 19 -11.33 25.37 -21.54
CA PRO A 19 -10.92 24.06 -22.07
C PRO A 19 -9.45 23.94 -22.48
N ALA A 20 -8.75 25.05 -22.69
CA ALA A 20 -7.33 25.05 -23.06
C ALA A 20 -6.41 25.55 -21.93
N MET A 21 -6.96 25.90 -20.76
CA MET A 21 -6.17 26.43 -19.64
C MET A 21 -5.46 25.30 -18.92
N ASN A 22 -4.15 25.45 -18.74
CA ASN A 22 -3.33 24.58 -17.91
C ASN A 22 -3.21 25.14 -16.48
N THR A 23 -3.16 24.27 -15.50
CA THR A 23 -3.04 24.60 -14.07
C THR A 23 -2.06 23.67 -13.36
N GLY A 24 -1.02 23.20 -14.05
CA GLY A 24 -0.06 22.23 -13.54
C GLY A 24 0.86 22.72 -12.43
N LEU A 25 0.89 24.02 -12.13
CA LEU A 25 1.62 24.61 -10.99
C LEU A 25 0.69 25.34 -10.02
N ASP A 26 -0.58 24.99 -10.02
CA ASP A 26 -1.53 25.58 -9.07
C ASP A 26 -1.41 24.89 -7.70
N ALA A 27 -1.48 25.69 -6.63
CA ALA A 27 -1.44 25.20 -5.26
C ALA A 27 -2.72 24.47 -4.83
N ILE A 28 -3.75 24.46 -5.68
CA ILE A 28 -5.09 23.93 -5.40
C ILE A 28 -5.54 23.00 -6.52
N LEU A 29 -6.14 21.90 -6.12
CA LEU A 29 -6.82 20.96 -6.99
C LEU A 29 -8.32 21.04 -6.78
N ASP A 30 -9.06 21.41 -7.83
CA ASP A 30 -10.49 21.60 -7.74
C ASP A 30 -11.28 20.39 -8.28
N VAL A 31 -12.28 19.99 -7.51
CA VAL A 31 -13.35 19.09 -7.92
C VAL A 31 -14.66 19.81 -7.69
N SER A 32 -15.22 20.36 -8.76
CA SER A 32 -16.37 21.23 -8.62
C SER A 32 -17.37 21.09 -9.77
N ASN A 33 -18.60 21.43 -9.46
CA ASN A 33 -19.63 21.76 -10.42
C ASN A 33 -20.10 23.17 -10.08
N LEU A 34 -19.74 24.15 -10.87
CA LEU A 34 -20.18 25.52 -10.69
C LEU A 34 -21.29 25.83 -11.69
N VAL A 35 -22.47 26.06 -11.18
CA VAL A 35 -23.61 26.55 -11.99
C VAL A 35 -23.72 28.05 -11.81
N VAL A 36 -23.66 28.79 -12.91
CA VAL A 36 -23.80 30.25 -12.92
C VAL A 36 -25.20 30.62 -13.43
N ASP A 37 -25.93 31.41 -12.67
CA ASP A 37 -27.32 31.79 -12.98
C ASP A 37 -27.51 32.40 -14.37
N THR A 38 -26.49 33.05 -14.91
CA THR A 38 -26.51 33.64 -16.25
C THR A 38 -26.25 32.65 -17.38
N ASN A 39 -25.72 31.50 -17.06
CA ASN A 39 -25.47 30.41 -18.00
C ASN A 39 -25.74 29.09 -17.30
N PRO A 40 -26.90 28.45 -17.52
CA PRO A 40 -27.28 27.22 -16.81
C PRO A 40 -26.45 25.99 -17.21
N THR A 41 -25.30 26.18 -17.82
CA THR A 41 -24.36 25.13 -18.13
C THR A 41 -23.46 24.87 -16.93
N ALA A 42 -23.40 23.64 -16.48
CA ALA A 42 -22.48 23.23 -15.45
C ALA A 42 -21.02 23.50 -15.88
N GLN A 43 -20.28 24.21 -15.04
CA GLN A 43 -18.84 24.40 -15.20
C GLN A 43 -18.13 23.38 -14.31
N VAL A 44 -17.65 22.31 -14.92
CA VAL A 44 -17.06 21.18 -14.23
C VAL A 44 -15.55 21.38 -14.08
N ALA A 45 -15.03 21.09 -12.91
CA ALA A 45 -13.61 20.93 -12.67
C ALA A 45 -13.31 19.52 -12.15
N ARG A 46 -12.23 18.94 -12.62
CA ARG A 46 -11.70 17.62 -12.21
C ARG A 46 -10.24 17.74 -11.89
N SER A 47 -9.75 16.88 -11.01
CA SER A 47 -8.34 16.82 -10.64
C SER A 47 -7.67 15.58 -11.21
N LEU A 48 -6.45 15.75 -11.66
CA LEU A 48 -5.55 14.69 -12.12
C LEU A 48 -4.36 14.61 -11.18
N ILE A 49 -3.96 13.40 -10.78
CA ILE A 49 -2.85 13.19 -9.84
C ILE A 49 -2.08 11.95 -10.29
N LYS A 50 -0.76 12.05 -10.40
CA LYS A 50 0.10 10.91 -10.75
C LYS A 50 1.22 10.73 -9.75
N PHE A 51 1.43 9.50 -9.32
CA PHE A 51 2.56 9.07 -8.50
C PHE A 51 3.58 8.35 -9.37
N ASP A 52 4.85 8.39 -8.98
CA ASP A 52 5.91 7.72 -9.74
C ASP A 52 5.79 6.19 -9.64
N GLN A 53 5.82 5.53 -10.80
CA GLN A 53 5.69 4.07 -10.84
C GLN A 53 6.92 3.36 -10.27
N GLY A 54 8.11 3.95 -10.44
CA GLY A 54 9.33 3.39 -9.88
C GLY A 54 9.29 3.36 -8.36
N GLU A 55 8.85 4.45 -7.73
CA GLU A 55 8.69 4.51 -6.27
C GLU A 55 7.62 3.52 -5.76
N ILE A 56 6.50 3.38 -6.47
CA ILE A 56 5.48 2.37 -6.13
C ILE A 56 6.09 0.96 -6.16
N ASN A 57 6.82 0.63 -7.24
CA ASN A 57 7.45 -0.66 -7.38
C ASN A 57 8.48 -0.93 -6.27
N ASP A 58 9.32 0.04 -5.98
CA ASP A 58 10.35 -0.09 -4.93
C ASP A 58 9.74 -0.37 -3.55
N VAL A 59 8.63 0.30 -3.23
CA VAL A 59 7.92 0.07 -1.97
C VAL A 59 7.32 -1.33 -1.93
N LEU A 60 6.61 -1.75 -2.98
CA LEU A 60 5.96 -3.06 -3.04
C LEU A 60 6.98 -4.21 -3.07
N GLU A 61 8.11 -4.05 -3.77
CA GLU A 61 9.21 -5.02 -3.74
C GLU A 61 9.84 -5.13 -2.35
N ASN A 62 10.00 -4.02 -1.64
CA ASN A 62 10.51 -4.04 -0.28
C ASN A 62 9.53 -4.69 0.70
N ILE A 63 8.24 -4.45 0.54
CA ILE A 63 7.20 -5.18 1.29
C ILE A 63 7.31 -6.68 1.03
N ALA A 64 7.49 -7.09 -0.24
CA ALA A 64 7.68 -8.48 -0.60
C ALA A 64 8.89 -9.13 0.08
N LYS A 65 10.00 -8.41 0.19
CA LYS A 65 11.22 -8.89 0.87
C LYS A 65 10.98 -9.10 2.37
N VAL A 66 10.18 -8.25 3.00
CA VAL A 66 9.89 -8.31 4.44
C VAL A 66 8.80 -9.32 4.76
N THR A 67 7.73 -9.37 3.96
CA THR A 67 6.57 -10.24 4.20
C THR A 67 6.69 -11.62 3.54
N GLY A 68 7.71 -11.80 2.71
CA GLY A 68 7.89 -13.04 1.91
C GLY A 68 6.95 -13.14 0.72
N SER A 69 6.11 -12.14 0.47
CA SER A 69 5.16 -12.14 -0.65
C SER A 69 4.79 -10.71 -1.03
N ALA A 70 4.87 -10.39 -2.33
CA ALA A 70 4.20 -9.23 -2.91
C ALA A 70 2.75 -9.56 -3.30
N ALA A 71 2.24 -10.70 -2.82
CA ALA A 71 0.91 -11.14 -3.17
C ALA A 71 -0.10 -10.05 -2.78
N TRP A 72 -0.98 -9.81 -3.70
CA TRP A 72 -2.16 -9.01 -3.47
C TRP A 72 -2.88 -9.44 -2.17
N GLY A 73 -3.37 -8.45 -1.40
CA GLY A 73 -4.00 -8.69 -0.11
C GLY A 73 -3.04 -8.68 1.08
N THR A 74 -1.73 -8.50 0.86
CA THR A 74 -0.76 -8.29 1.94
C THR A 74 -0.53 -6.82 2.26
N TRP A 75 -1.05 -5.94 1.43
CA TRP A 75 -0.97 -4.48 1.54
C TRP A 75 -2.24 -3.83 0.99
N ASP A 76 -2.51 -2.62 1.45
CA ASP A 76 -3.59 -1.76 0.98
C ASP A 76 -2.99 -0.42 0.53
N ALA A 77 -3.56 0.18 -0.52
CA ALA A 77 -3.17 1.50 -1.00
C ALA A 77 -4.35 2.48 -0.89
N HIS A 78 -4.12 3.63 -0.29
CA HIS A 78 -5.12 4.66 -0.10
C HIS A 78 -4.70 5.98 -0.71
N LEU A 79 -5.54 6.54 -1.55
CA LEU A 79 -5.38 7.93 -2.02
C LEU A 79 -5.95 8.88 -0.97
N LYS A 80 -5.11 9.78 -0.48
CA LYS A 80 -5.49 10.82 0.46
C LYS A 80 -5.31 12.21 -0.12
N MET A 81 -6.33 13.02 0.01
CA MET A 81 -6.28 14.44 -0.35
C MET A 81 -6.90 15.27 0.77
N TYR A 82 -6.24 16.36 1.10
CA TYR A 82 -6.66 17.24 2.19
C TYR A 82 -7.39 18.46 1.65
N VAL A 83 -8.57 18.71 2.21
CA VAL A 83 -9.43 19.80 1.76
C VAL A 83 -8.92 21.15 2.26
N ALA A 84 -8.68 22.05 1.30
CA ALA A 84 -8.44 23.47 1.57
C ALA A 84 -9.75 24.24 1.73
N LYS A 85 -10.77 23.90 0.93
CA LYS A 85 -12.09 24.53 0.96
C LYS A 85 -13.17 23.56 0.54
N ALA A 86 -14.31 23.61 1.22
CA ALA A 86 -15.53 22.88 0.86
C ALA A 86 -16.72 23.85 0.85
N THR A 87 -17.50 23.83 -0.22
CA THR A 87 -18.67 24.69 -0.38
C THR A 87 -19.84 23.84 -0.89
N ASN A 88 -21.04 24.05 -0.32
CA ASN A 88 -22.27 23.38 -0.73
C ASN A 88 -22.23 21.82 -0.69
N VAL A 89 -21.31 21.24 0.06
CA VAL A 89 -21.27 19.79 0.30
C VAL A 89 -22.25 19.46 1.43
N ILE A 90 -23.54 19.56 1.15
CA ILE A 90 -24.59 19.57 2.16
C ILE A 90 -25.33 18.24 2.25
N ILE A 91 -25.47 17.52 1.15
CA ILE A 91 -26.29 16.31 1.05
C ILE A 91 -25.51 15.26 0.27
N ASP A 92 -25.60 14.02 0.68
CA ASP A 92 -25.14 12.78 0.05
C ASP A 92 -24.43 12.97 -1.30
N SER A 93 -23.27 13.63 -1.25
CA SER A 93 -22.44 13.89 -2.41
C SER A 93 -21.35 12.82 -2.46
N GLU A 94 -20.99 12.37 -3.65
CA GLU A 94 -20.00 11.32 -3.83
C GLU A 94 -18.88 11.78 -4.77
N VAL A 95 -17.65 11.62 -4.32
CA VAL A 95 -16.46 11.79 -5.16
C VAL A 95 -16.02 10.43 -5.65
N GLU A 96 -15.77 10.33 -6.93
CA GLU A 96 -15.30 9.12 -7.60
C GLU A 96 -13.84 9.31 -8.05
N VAL A 97 -13.08 8.22 -7.96
CA VAL A 97 -11.68 8.14 -8.38
C VAL A 97 -11.54 7.05 -9.43
N TYR A 98 -10.91 7.37 -10.55
CA TYR A 98 -10.69 6.47 -11.68
C TYR A 98 -9.22 6.47 -12.10
N PRO A 99 -8.68 5.36 -12.63
CA PRO A 99 -7.37 5.37 -13.25
C PRO A 99 -7.44 6.06 -14.62
N VAL A 100 -6.53 6.97 -14.86
CA VAL A 100 -6.37 7.67 -16.14
C VAL A 100 -5.91 6.67 -17.20
N SER A 101 -6.43 6.79 -18.42
CA SER A 101 -6.18 5.83 -19.52
C SER A 101 -5.23 6.36 -20.60
N SER A 102 -4.71 7.56 -20.44
CA SER A 102 -3.79 8.18 -21.39
C SER A 102 -2.74 9.02 -20.64
N SER A 103 -1.53 9.02 -21.14
CA SER A 103 -0.45 9.84 -20.56
C SER A 103 -0.74 11.33 -20.78
N TRP A 104 -0.33 12.14 -19.82
CA TRP A 104 -0.55 13.58 -19.86
C TRP A 104 0.65 14.34 -19.32
N ASN A 105 0.78 15.60 -19.70
CA ASN A 105 1.86 16.48 -19.28
C ASN A 105 1.36 17.51 -18.27
N ASN A 106 2.12 17.71 -17.17
CA ASN A 106 1.74 18.66 -16.13
C ASN A 106 1.54 20.07 -16.66
N GLY A 107 2.49 20.53 -17.45
CA GLY A 107 2.54 21.94 -17.87
C GLY A 107 3.08 22.84 -16.74
N SER A 108 2.93 24.16 -16.93
CA SER A 108 3.47 25.18 -16.01
C SER A 108 2.52 26.35 -15.77
N GLY A 109 1.24 26.15 -16.03
CA GLY A 109 0.21 27.17 -15.85
C GLY A 109 -0.37 27.21 -14.45
N GLN A 110 -1.00 28.32 -14.12
CA GLN A 110 -1.80 28.53 -12.92
C GLN A 110 -3.18 29.07 -13.28
N TYR A 111 -4.13 28.86 -12.38
CA TYR A 111 -5.51 29.28 -12.59
C TYR A 111 -5.61 30.79 -12.83
N LEU A 112 -6.20 31.18 -13.97
CA LEU A 112 -6.37 32.55 -14.39
C LEU A 112 -5.09 33.42 -14.42
N ASP A 113 -3.96 32.80 -14.76
CA ASP A 113 -2.73 33.56 -15.03
C ASP A 113 -2.97 34.72 -15.98
N LYS A 114 -2.33 35.88 -15.72
CA LYS A 114 -2.47 37.08 -16.56
C LYS A 114 -1.96 36.86 -17.99
N ILE A 115 -0.96 35.99 -18.12
CA ILE A 115 -0.54 35.42 -19.38
C ILE A 115 -0.96 33.96 -19.32
N GLN A 116 -2.05 33.63 -20.01
CA GLN A 116 -2.55 32.27 -20.02
C GLN A 116 -1.48 31.33 -20.57
N ASN A 117 -1.12 30.35 -19.77
CA ASN A 117 -0.27 29.25 -20.20
C ASN A 117 -1.15 28.08 -20.63
N PHE A 118 -1.01 27.70 -21.89
CA PHE A 118 -1.76 26.59 -22.47
C PHE A 118 -0.92 25.31 -22.63
N THR A 119 0.36 25.35 -22.24
CA THR A 119 1.23 24.17 -22.33
C THR A 119 0.85 23.13 -21.28
N GLY A 120 0.80 21.86 -21.69
CA GLY A 120 0.45 20.76 -20.83
C GLY A 120 -1.04 20.43 -20.81
N VAL A 121 -1.45 19.72 -19.78
CA VAL A 121 -2.80 19.17 -19.63
C VAL A 121 -3.85 20.27 -19.44
N SER A 122 -5.00 20.05 -20.04
CA SER A 122 -6.19 20.88 -19.88
C SER A 122 -7.46 20.05 -20.06
N TRP A 123 -8.62 20.66 -19.99
CA TRP A 123 -9.88 19.97 -20.26
C TRP A 123 -9.91 19.30 -21.63
N LYS A 124 -9.35 19.98 -22.65
CA LYS A 124 -9.38 19.52 -24.03
C LYS A 124 -8.15 18.68 -24.41
N TYR A 125 -7.01 18.99 -23.84
CA TYR A 125 -5.74 18.43 -24.26
C TYR A 125 -5.08 17.60 -23.15
N GLU A 126 -4.53 16.47 -23.49
CA GLU A 126 -3.65 15.69 -22.59
C GLU A 126 -2.24 16.30 -22.56
N ASP A 127 -1.81 16.88 -23.67
CA ASP A 127 -0.62 17.69 -23.78
C ASP A 127 -0.80 18.76 -24.86
N PHE A 128 -0.33 19.96 -24.59
CA PHE A 128 -0.27 21.06 -25.53
C PHE A 128 1.14 21.65 -25.55
N SER A 129 2.10 20.90 -26.09
CA SER A 129 3.52 21.28 -26.15
C SER A 129 4.00 21.54 -27.59
N GLY A 130 3.14 22.14 -28.43
CA GLY A 130 3.48 22.48 -29.81
C GLY A 130 2.71 21.73 -30.89
N SER A 131 2.24 20.53 -30.63
CA SER A 131 1.10 19.87 -31.25
C SER A 131 0.03 19.64 -30.19
N ALA A 132 -1.22 19.84 -30.55
CA ALA A 132 -2.34 19.72 -29.62
C ALA A 132 -2.79 18.25 -29.58
N ASP A 133 -2.33 17.50 -28.59
CA ASP A 133 -2.79 16.14 -28.37
C ASP A 133 -4.07 16.19 -27.52
N VAL A 134 -5.19 15.95 -28.21
CA VAL A 134 -6.52 15.94 -27.60
C VAL A 134 -6.71 14.64 -26.86
N TRP A 135 -7.30 14.69 -25.67
CA TRP A 135 -7.69 13.48 -24.95
C TRP A 135 -8.41 12.49 -25.87
N PRO A 136 -8.06 11.21 -25.84
CA PRO A 136 -8.86 10.19 -26.50
C PRO A 136 -10.29 10.25 -25.97
N ALA A 137 -11.27 10.12 -26.85
CA ALA A 137 -12.67 10.34 -26.52
C ALA A 137 -13.13 9.46 -25.34
N GLY A 138 -13.47 10.11 -24.25
CA GLY A 138 -14.22 9.58 -23.13
C GLY A 138 -13.57 8.58 -22.18
N GLY A 139 -14.33 8.18 -21.18
CA GLY A 139 -13.99 7.05 -20.31
C GLY A 139 -13.94 5.75 -21.11
N TRP A 140 -12.88 5.00 -20.94
CA TRP A 140 -12.64 3.79 -21.71
C TRP A 140 -12.98 2.55 -20.90
N ASN A 141 -13.85 1.69 -21.47
CA ASN A 141 -14.06 0.37 -20.92
C ASN A 141 -13.07 -0.59 -21.60
N PRO A 142 -12.09 -1.18 -20.88
CA PRO A 142 -11.09 -2.05 -21.48
C PRO A 142 -11.66 -3.37 -22.01
N SER A 143 -12.87 -3.73 -21.66
CA SER A 143 -13.56 -4.91 -22.21
C SER A 143 -14.36 -4.61 -23.48
N SER A 144 -14.49 -3.33 -23.85
CA SER A 144 -15.12 -2.90 -25.08
C SER A 144 -14.15 -2.08 -25.91
N THR A 145 -14.25 -2.18 -27.23
CA THR A 145 -13.49 -1.36 -28.17
C THR A 145 -14.07 0.04 -28.31
N GLY A 146 -15.07 0.39 -27.52
CA GLY A 146 -15.75 1.67 -27.54
C GLY A 146 -15.23 2.62 -26.47
N SER A 147 -15.00 3.86 -26.82
CA SER A 147 -14.83 4.94 -25.86
C SER A 147 -16.17 5.30 -25.27
N TYR A 148 -16.20 5.49 -23.96
CA TYR A 148 -17.38 5.95 -23.24
C TYR A 148 -17.15 7.38 -22.76
N ASP A 149 -17.88 8.33 -23.30
CA ASP A 149 -17.87 9.70 -22.85
C ASP A 149 -19.18 10.04 -22.18
N LYS A 150 -19.18 10.07 -20.85
CA LYS A 150 -20.36 10.46 -20.06
C LYS A 150 -20.66 11.95 -20.10
N ASN A 151 -19.72 12.76 -20.58
CA ASN A 151 -19.87 14.22 -20.60
C ASN A 151 -20.63 14.77 -21.79
N TRP A 152 -20.91 13.93 -22.72
CA TRP A 152 -21.43 14.35 -23.99
C TRP A 152 -22.87 14.82 -23.96
N ASP A 153 -23.67 14.15 -23.17
CA ASP A 153 -25.12 14.21 -23.35
C ASP A 153 -25.76 15.37 -22.63
N LEU A 154 -25.08 15.95 -21.68
CA LEU A 154 -25.71 16.88 -20.75
C LEU A 154 -25.52 18.34 -21.10
N ASN A 155 -24.52 18.65 -21.94
CA ASN A 155 -24.30 20.05 -22.30
C ASN A 155 -23.62 20.24 -23.65
N THR A 156 -24.26 20.96 -24.53
CA THR A 156 -23.75 21.33 -25.86
C THR A 156 -22.45 22.12 -25.83
N ALA A 157 -22.18 22.82 -24.74
CA ALA A 157 -20.93 23.59 -24.58
C ALA A 157 -19.73 22.73 -24.21
N ILE A 158 -19.96 21.57 -23.62
CA ILE A 158 -18.93 20.60 -23.26
C ILE A 158 -18.62 19.65 -24.43
N LYS A 159 -19.42 19.66 -25.46
CA LYS A 159 -19.38 18.74 -26.60
C LYS A 159 -18.07 18.66 -27.39
N ASN A 160 -17.17 19.61 -27.23
CA ASN A 160 -15.91 19.64 -27.97
C ASN A 160 -14.69 19.41 -27.08
N GLY A 161 -14.88 19.08 -25.82
CA GLY A 161 -13.81 18.84 -24.90
C GLY A 161 -14.08 17.60 -24.08
N THR A 162 -13.07 16.88 -23.73
CA THR A 162 -13.19 15.52 -23.19
C THR A 162 -13.17 15.48 -21.66
N GLY A 163 -12.52 16.43 -21.00
CA GLY A 163 -12.42 16.44 -19.54
C GLY A 163 -11.65 15.26 -18.94
N GLY A 164 -10.65 14.79 -19.67
CA GLY A 164 -9.86 13.63 -19.30
C GLY A 164 -10.31 12.33 -19.95
N SER A 165 -9.49 11.31 -19.85
CA SER A 165 -9.75 9.95 -20.31
C SER A 165 -9.41 8.97 -19.19
N TRP A 166 -10.30 8.01 -18.92
CA TRP A 166 -10.15 7.08 -17.81
C TRP A 166 -10.78 5.72 -18.09
N TYR A 167 -10.34 4.71 -17.36
CA TYR A 167 -10.95 3.38 -17.42
C TYR A 167 -12.22 3.34 -16.57
N THR A 168 -13.27 2.70 -17.09
CA THR A 168 -14.53 2.49 -16.39
C THR A 168 -14.89 1.01 -16.39
N GLY A 169 -15.52 0.55 -15.31
CA GLY A 169 -16.03 -0.81 -15.19
C GLY A 169 -14.96 -1.81 -14.74
N SER A 170 -15.43 -2.92 -14.24
CA SER A 170 -14.65 -4.01 -13.70
C SER A 170 -14.40 -5.13 -14.70
N SER A 171 -15.17 -5.21 -15.78
CA SER A 171 -15.08 -6.32 -16.72
C SER A 171 -13.78 -6.29 -17.52
N GLY A 172 -13.00 -7.35 -17.40
CA GLY A 172 -11.67 -7.48 -18.01
C GLY A 172 -10.49 -7.24 -17.07
N PHE A 173 -10.73 -6.74 -15.87
CA PHE A 173 -9.74 -6.65 -14.80
C PHE A 173 -9.99 -7.80 -13.81
N VAL A 174 -9.65 -9.02 -14.21
CA VAL A 174 -9.92 -10.22 -13.42
C VAL A 174 -8.65 -10.67 -12.71
N ARG A 175 -8.75 -10.91 -11.42
CA ARG A 175 -7.82 -11.73 -10.65
C ARG A 175 -8.23 -13.19 -10.77
N VAL A 176 -7.31 -14.10 -10.42
CA VAL A 176 -7.53 -15.56 -10.49
C VAL A 176 -8.83 -16.04 -9.81
N ALA A 177 -9.39 -15.26 -8.90
CA ALA A 177 -10.63 -15.59 -8.18
C ALA A 177 -11.65 -14.46 -8.11
N ASP A 178 -11.23 -13.20 -8.32
CA ASP A 178 -12.07 -12.03 -8.11
C ASP A 178 -11.87 -10.98 -9.20
N GLU A 179 -12.90 -10.18 -9.43
CA GLU A 179 -12.86 -9.05 -10.34
C GLU A 179 -12.23 -7.83 -9.65
N LEU A 180 -11.28 -7.16 -10.31
CA LEU A 180 -10.71 -5.92 -9.79
C LEU A 180 -11.74 -4.79 -9.92
N VAL A 181 -11.94 -4.07 -8.84
CA VAL A 181 -12.76 -2.86 -8.83
C VAL A 181 -11.85 -1.66 -9.11
N ILE A 182 -11.84 -1.19 -10.35
CA ILE A 182 -10.99 -0.06 -10.78
C ILE A 182 -11.63 1.31 -10.57
N THR A 183 -12.65 1.38 -9.76
CA THR A 183 -13.31 2.63 -9.36
C THR A 183 -13.32 2.68 -7.85
N ALA A 184 -12.96 3.82 -7.28
CA ALA A 184 -13.09 4.05 -5.85
C ALA A 184 -13.98 5.26 -5.63
N SER A 185 -14.73 5.28 -4.54
CA SER A 185 -15.60 6.40 -4.23
C SER A 185 -15.66 6.69 -2.75
N GLN A 186 -15.94 7.95 -2.42
CA GLN A 186 -16.22 8.38 -1.07
C GLN A 186 -17.47 9.24 -1.02
N ALA A 187 -18.44 8.77 -0.23
CA ALA A 187 -19.65 9.53 0.05
C ALA A 187 -19.39 10.57 1.16
N TYR A 188 -19.88 11.77 0.94
CA TYR A 188 -19.84 12.86 1.91
C TYR A 188 -21.22 13.13 2.48
N THR A 189 -21.28 13.15 3.79
CA THR A 189 -22.45 13.58 4.54
C THR A 189 -22.15 14.88 5.29
N LEU A 190 -23.16 15.53 5.84
CA LEU A 190 -22.98 16.75 6.62
C LEU A 190 -21.96 16.60 7.78
N ARG A 191 -21.84 15.40 8.33
CA ARG A 191 -20.98 15.09 9.50
C ARG A 191 -19.66 14.43 9.16
N SER A 192 -19.46 13.97 7.92
CA SER A 192 -18.19 13.35 7.52
C SER A 192 -17.08 14.39 7.42
N THR A 193 -15.84 13.93 7.61
CA THR A 193 -14.65 14.71 7.22
C THR A 193 -14.71 14.98 5.73
N LYS A 194 -14.17 16.09 5.27
CA LYS A 194 -14.17 16.44 3.86
C LYS A 194 -12.90 16.01 3.14
N ASP A 195 -11.90 15.57 3.89
CA ASP A 195 -10.69 14.98 3.31
C ASP A 195 -11.04 13.67 2.60
N LEU A 196 -10.42 13.44 1.46
CA LEU A 196 -10.56 12.21 0.70
C LEU A 196 -9.62 11.14 1.29
N ASP A 197 -10.14 9.96 1.55
CA ASP A 197 -9.37 8.77 1.93
C ASP A 197 -10.06 7.54 1.34
N VAL A 198 -9.64 7.16 0.15
CA VAL A 198 -10.25 6.05 -0.61
C VAL A 198 -9.25 4.94 -0.87
N ASP A 199 -9.73 3.71 -0.77
CA ASP A 199 -8.98 2.52 -1.14
C ASP A 199 -8.83 2.42 -2.67
N VAL A 200 -7.59 2.43 -3.13
CA VAL A 200 -7.20 2.33 -4.55
C VAL A 200 -6.30 1.13 -4.80
N SER A 201 -6.31 0.16 -3.92
CA SER A 201 -5.44 -1.03 -3.95
C SER A 201 -5.52 -1.78 -5.27
N ASP A 202 -6.72 -1.92 -5.82
CA ASP A 202 -6.95 -2.61 -7.09
C ASP A 202 -6.34 -1.85 -8.28
N MET A 203 -6.39 -0.52 -8.28
CA MET A 203 -5.76 0.32 -9.31
C MET A 203 -4.24 0.22 -9.24
N VAL A 204 -3.67 0.29 -8.04
CA VAL A 204 -2.23 0.14 -7.82
C VAL A 204 -1.76 -1.27 -8.20
N THR A 205 -2.54 -2.30 -7.90
CA THR A 205 -2.27 -3.68 -8.32
C THR A 205 -2.22 -3.80 -9.84
N MET A 206 -3.14 -3.17 -10.54
CA MET A 206 -3.18 -3.15 -12.01
C MET A 206 -1.90 -2.50 -12.60
N TRP A 207 -1.44 -1.40 -12.02
CA TRP A 207 -0.22 -0.72 -12.45
C TRP A 207 1.05 -1.50 -12.09
N TYR A 208 1.11 -2.08 -10.90
CA TYR A 208 2.24 -2.90 -10.47
C TYR A 208 2.43 -4.13 -11.36
N SER A 209 1.33 -4.76 -11.77
CA SER A 209 1.36 -5.86 -12.73
C SER A 209 1.86 -5.42 -14.11
N SER A 210 1.53 -4.20 -14.54
CA SER A 210 1.98 -3.61 -15.81
C SER A 210 3.49 -3.35 -15.84
N SER A 211 4.09 -3.03 -14.73
CA SER A 211 5.53 -2.74 -14.65
C SER A 211 6.43 -3.96 -14.90
N GLY A 212 5.84 -5.16 -14.98
CA GLY A 212 6.56 -6.42 -15.15
C GLY A 212 7.20 -6.96 -13.85
N ALA A 213 7.06 -6.24 -12.74
CA ALA A 213 7.58 -6.67 -11.45
C ALA A 213 6.87 -7.93 -10.92
N VAL A 214 5.58 -8.06 -11.21
CA VAL A 214 4.78 -9.25 -10.87
C VAL A 214 3.87 -9.62 -12.04
N ASN A 215 3.93 -10.86 -12.46
CA ASN A 215 2.97 -11.41 -13.43
C ASN A 215 1.82 -12.06 -12.66
N ILE A 216 0.70 -11.35 -12.55
CA ILE A 216 -0.53 -11.91 -12.01
C ILE A 216 -1.30 -12.55 -13.16
N ALA A 217 -1.35 -13.87 -13.15
CA ALA A 217 -2.00 -14.62 -14.23
C ALA A 217 -3.47 -14.20 -14.39
N GLY A 218 -3.83 -13.81 -15.61
CA GLY A 218 -5.19 -13.41 -15.96
C GLY A 218 -5.53 -11.93 -15.69
N LEU A 219 -4.61 -11.14 -15.11
CA LEU A 219 -4.82 -9.73 -14.90
C LEU A 219 -4.53 -8.93 -16.19
N VAL A 220 -5.47 -8.10 -16.60
CA VAL A 220 -5.22 -7.08 -17.62
C VAL A 220 -4.48 -5.91 -16.98
N SER A 221 -3.17 -5.86 -17.19
CA SER A 221 -2.32 -4.80 -16.69
C SER A 221 -2.43 -3.53 -17.55
N LYS A 222 -2.34 -2.37 -16.92
CA LYS A 222 -2.33 -1.06 -17.57
C LYS A 222 -1.22 -0.19 -16.98
N GLU A 223 -0.69 0.69 -17.80
CA GLU A 223 0.30 1.66 -17.36
C GLU A 223 -0.30 2.62 -16.33
N ASN A 224 0.55 3.11 -15.46
CA ASN A 224 0.18 4.12 -14.48
C ASN A 224 0.20 5.50 -15.13
N ASP A 225 -0.97 6.01 -15.48
CA ASP A 225 -1.16 7.40 -15.91
C ASP A 225 -1.79 8.27 -14.81
N GLY A 226 -1.93 7.73 -13.61
CA GLY A 226 -2.43 8.43 -12.45
C GLY A 226 -3.93 8.26 -12.22
N PHE A 227 -4.44 9.09 -11.31
CA PHE A 227 -5.85 9.12 -10.92
C PHE A 227 -6.55 10.34 -11.49
N LEU A 228 -7.80 10.17 -11.88
CA LEU A 228 -8.76 11.24 -12.14
C LEU A 228 -9.76 11.26 -11.00
N VAL A 229 -9.93 12.42 -10.37
CA VAL A 229 -10.86 12.66 -9.26
C VAL A 229 -11.95 13.60 -9.72
N LYS A 230 -13.20 13.17 -9.57
CA LYS A 230 -14.37 13.93 -10.03
C LYS A 230 -15.57 13.71 -9.10
N TRP A 231 -16.57 14.53 -9.19
CA TRP A 231 -17.88 14.22 -8.63
C TRP A 231 -18.53 13.05 -9.37
N ALA A 232 -19.32 12.25 -8.66
CA ALA A 232 -20.24 11.32 -9.30
C ALA A 232 -21.19 12.05 -10.25
N ASP A 233 -21.64 11.36 -11.30
CA ASP A 233 -22.45 11.96 -12.37
C ASP A 233 -23.69 12.71 -11.83
N ALA A 234 -24.28 12.21 -10.77
CA ALA A 234 -25.45 12.83 -10.14
C ALA A 234 -25.17 14.25 -9.60
N GLN A 235 -23.94 14.53 -9.18
CA GLN A 235 -23.52 15.84 -8.68
C GLN A 235 -22.78 16.64 -9.74
N GLU A 236 -22.01 15.98 -10.61
CA GLU A 236 -21.19 16.65 -11.62
C GLU A 236 -22.04 17.39 -12.66
N PHE A 237 -23.21 16.87 -12.97
CA PHE A 237 -24.08 17.42 -14.02
C PHE A 237 -25.34 18.10 -13.51
N VAL A 238 -25.42 18.38 -12.23
CA VAL A 238 -26.52 19.19 -11.69
C VAL A 238 -26.48 20.60 -12.27
N THR A 239 -27.65 21.07 -12.70
CA THR A 239 -27.82 22.42 -13.31
C THR A 239 -28.44 23.42 -12.35
N GLU A 240 -28.77 23.02 -11.14
CA GLU A 240 -29.37 23.89 -10.13
C GLU A 240 -28.28 24.53 -9.26
N SER A 241 -28.20 25.85 -9.23
CA SER A 241 -27.17 26.59 -8.50
C SER A 241 -27.17 26.35 -6.99
N ALA A 242 -28.33 26.00 -6.43
CA ALA A 242 -28.49 25.75 -4.99
C ALA A 242 -27.78 24.50 -4.47
N VAL A 243 -27.39 23.59 -5.34
CA VAL A 243 -26.81 22.29 -4.99
C VAL A 243 -25.47 22.00 -5.67
N SER A 244 -24.79 23.03 -6.15
CA SER A 244 -23.47 22.89 -6.78
C SER A 244 -22.38 22.60 -5.74
N PRO A 245 -21.90 21.35 -5.58
CA PRO A 245 -20.87 21.04 -4.62
C PRO A 245 -19.49 21.40 -5.15
N GLN A 246 -18.63 21.93 -4.28
CA GLN A 246 -17.27 22.28 -4.60
C GLN A 246 -16.34 21.79 -3.50
N LEU A 247 -15.29 21.09 -3.90
CA LEU A 247 -14.16 20.72 -3.07
C LEU A 247 -12.88 21.24 -3.72
N SER A 248 -12.07 21.91 -2.93
CA SER A 248 -10.74 22.33 -3.31
C SER A 248 -9.75 21.64 -2.38
N TYR A 249 -8.85 20.86 -2.94
CA TYR A 249 -7.80 20.16 -2.23
C TYR A 249 -6.46 20.87 -2.41
N TYR A 250 -5.54 20.63 -1.51
CA TYR A 250 -4.17 21.06 -1.69
C TYR A 250 -3.49 20.21 -2.78
N SER A 251 -2.65 20.87 -3.63
CA SER A 251 -1.83 20.21 -4.65
C SER A 251 -0.42 19.88 -4.12
N VAL A 252 0.41 19.26 -4.94
CA VAL A 252 1.83 19.03 -4.62
C VAL A 252 2.60 20.37 -4.55
N ASP A 253 2.18 21.38 -5.30
CA ASP A 253 2.80 22.71 -5.34
C ASP A 253 2.37 23.63 -4.18
N THR A 254 1.58 23.11 -3.26
CA THR A 254 1.18 23.88 -2.07
C THR A 254 2.35 24.12 -1.14
N ASN A 255 2.36 25.31 -0.51
CA ASN A 255 3.32 25.63 0.56
C ASN A 255 2.91 25.07 1.94
N THR A 256 1.99 24.09 1.96
CA THR A 256 1.52 23.46 3.19
C THR A 256 2.13 22.07 3.37
N ILE A 257 1.88 21.45 4.52
CA ILE A 257 2.29 20.08 4.82
C ILE A 257 1.24 19.04 4.36
N TYR A 258 0.27 19.45 3.57
CA TYR A 258 -0.90 18.66 3.19
C TYR A 258 -1.00 18.35 1.68
N PRO A 259 0.10 18.05 0.96
CA PRO A 259 -0.01 17.60 -0.41
C PRO A 259 -0.80 16.28 -0.49
N PRO A 260 -1.33 15.91 -1.65
CA PRO A 260 -1.91 14.60 -1.85
C PRO A 260 -0.91 13.50 -1.53
N GLN A 261 -1.40 12.35 -1.06
CA GLN A 261 -0.56 11.23 -0.66
C GLN A 261 -1.16 9.92 -1.15
N LEU A 262 -0.30 9.04 -1.65
CA LEU A 262 -0.63 7.64 -1.80
C LEU A 262 -0.02 6.89 -0.61
N GLU A 263 -0.85 6.45 0.32
CA GLU A 263 -0.43 5.66 1.47
C GLU A 263 -0.50 4.18 1.13
N ILE A 264 0.65 3.51 1.16
CA ILE A 264 0.72 2.05 1.09
C ILE A 264 0.85 1.53 2.52
N ARG A 265 -0.08 0.70 2.92
CA ARG A 265 -0.21 0.15 4.28
C ARG A 265 -0.01 -1.35 4.24
N TRP A 266 0.74 -1.91 5.17
CA TRP A 266 0.90 -3.35 5.27
C TRP A 266 1.07 -3.79 6.72
N VAL A 267 0.89 -5.08 6.94
CA VAL A 267 1.19 -5.68 8.22
C VAL A 267 2.62 -6.19 8.15
N ASP A 268 3.57 -5.39 8.64
CA ASP A 268 4.98 -5.74 8.73
C ASP A 268 5.26 -6.72 9.86
N PHE A 269 4.28 -6.94 10.71
CA PHE A 269 4.38 -7.77 11.87
C PHE A 269 3.11 -8.60 12.08
N ASN A 270 3.26 -9.89 11.93
CA ASN A 270 2.22 -10.82 12.33
C ASN A 270 2.44 -11.21 13.79
N TYR A 271 1.62 -10.69 14.69
CA TYR A 271 1.47 -11.22 16.06
C TYR A 271 0.83 -12.62 16.06
N ALA A 272 0.90 -13.36 14.98
CA ALA A 272 0.63 -14.78 15.02
C ALA A 272 1.67 -15.40 15.96
N THR A 273 1.41 -15.12 17.20
CA THR A 273 1.80 -15.91 18.37
C THR A 273 2.30 -17.25 17.94
N SER A 274 3.58 -17.45 17.83
CA SER A 274 4.16 -18.78 17.84
C SER A 274 5.23 -19.13 16.82
N SER A 275 5.66 -18.22 15.95
CA SER A 275 6.89 -18.49 15.18
C SER A 275 8.07 -17.79 15.88
N GLY A 276 9.06 -18.55 16.23
CA GLY A 276 10.25 -18.04 16.89
C GLY A 276 11.49 -18.78 16.42
N ASP A 277 12.64 -18.22 16.75
CA ASP A 277 13.88 -18.94 16.64
C ASP A 277 14.00 -19.94 17.78
N PHE A 278 14.69 -21.03 17.54
CA PHE A 278 15.09 -21.88 18.65
C PHE A 278 15.98 -21.12 19.64
N LYS A 279 15.88 -21.49 20.92
CA LYS A 279 16.85 -21.03 21.92
C LYS A 279 18.18 -21.69 21.70
N TYR A 280 19.26 -20.92 21.73
CA TYR A 280 20.61 -21.43 21.57
C TYR A 280 20.93 -22.50 22.61
N GLY A 281 21.54 -23.60 22.15
CA GLY A 281 21.94 -24.72 23.03
C GLY A 281 20.79 -25.50 23.67
N ARG A 282 19.56 -25.26 23.23
CA ARG A 282 18.39 -25.95 23.77
C ARG A 282 18.43 -27.43 23.43
N THR A 283 18.18 -28.27 24.44
CA THR A 283 17.93 -29.71 24.28
C THR A 283 16.44 -29.88 23.97
N LEU A 284 16.16 -30.50 22.86
CA LEU A 284 14.80 -30.74 22.41
C LEU A 284 14.28 -32.05 23.05
N THR A 285 12.98 -32.08 23.31
CA THR A 285 12.32 -33.28 23.85
C THR A 285 11.61 -34.00 22.70
N GLY A 286 11.81 -35.30 22.63
CA GLY A 286 11.25 -36.11 21.55
C GLY A 286 11.27 -37.60 21.80
N SER A 287 10.81 -38.34 20.83
CA SER A 287 10.93 -39.79 20.77
C SER A 287 12.17 -40.16 19.97
N TYR A 288 13.12 -40.79 20.58
CA TYR A 288 14.40 -41.13 19.97
C TYR A 288 14.56 -42.64 19.80
N PRO A 289 15.23 -43.08 18.71
CA PRO A 289 15.52 -44.50 18.50
C PRO A 289 16.35 -45.09 19.64
N THR A 290 15.92 -46.25 20.15
CA THR A 290 16.60 -47.01 21.21
C THR A 290 17.29 -48.28 20.71
N ASN A 291 17.15 -48.59 19.41
CA ASN A 291 17.72 -49.77 18.76
C ASN A 291 18.63 -49.35 17.61
N LEU A 292 19.71 -48.69 17.95
CA LEU A 292 20.75 -48.31 17.01
C LEU A 292 21.95 -49.24 17.18
N THR A 293 22.73 -49.35 16.14
CA THR A 293 24.09 -49.90 16.24
C THR A 293 25.09 -48.81 15.96
N SER A 294 25.96 -48.53 16.89
CA SER A 294 27.03 -47.54 16.74
C SER A 294 28.38 -48.22 16.61
N SER A 295 29.19 -47.72 15.69
CA SER A 295 30.59 -48.12 15.60
C SER A 295 31.44 -47.56 16.76
N ILE A 296 30.87 -46.66 17.57
CA ILE A 296 31.51 -46.02 18.72
C ILE A 296 30.86 -46.53 19.98
N SER A 297 31.65 -47.13 20.87
CA SER A 297 31.16 -47.76 22.10
C SER A 297 30.96 -46.78 23.27
N CYS A 298 31.37 -45.54 23.15
CA CYS A 298 31.16 -44.49 24.14
C CYS A 298 30.11 -43.48 23.66
N SER A 299 29.68 -42.59 24.55
CA SER A 299 28.81 -41.47 24.16
C SER A 299 29.55 -40.47 23.28
N PHE A 300 28.91 -40.06 22.18
CA PHE A 300 29.47 -39.11 21.24
C PHE A 300 28.39 -38.18 20.69
N THR A 301 28.80 -37.05 20.15
CA THR A 301 27.88 -36.07 19.54
C THR A 301 28.16 -35.96 18.03
N GLN A 302 27.12 -35.94 17.24
CA GLN A 302 27.22 -35.85 15.79
C GLN A 302 26.18 -34.85 15.24
N SER A 303 26.55 -34.13 14.20
CA SER A 303 25.62 -33.26 13.47
C SER A 303 24.58 -34.09 12.73
N LEU A 304 23.31 -33.72 12.87
CA LEU A 304 22.21 -34.33 12.14
C LEU A 304 22.09 -33.68 10.74
N PRO A 305 21.62 -34.42 9.75
CA PRO A 305 21.17 -33.83 8.49
C PRO A 305 19.94 -32.95 8.74
N THR A 306 19.51 -32.22 7.71
CA THR A 306 18.22 -31.50 7.76
C THR A 306 17.10 -32.51 8.08
N PRO A 307 16.10 -32.14 8.90
CA PRO A 307 14.96 -33.00 9.16
C PRO A 307 14.32 -33.49 7.85
N THR A 308 13.99 -34.76 7.79
CA THR A 308 13.36 -35.37 6.60
C THR A 308 11.90 -34.95 6.43
N ALA A 309 11.26 -34.57 7.54
CA ALA A 309 9.95 -33.95 7.55
C ALA A 309 9.87 -32.87 8.63
N ASN A 310 9.14 -31.80 8.32
CA ASN A 310 8.77 -30.74 9.23
C ASN A 310 7.29 -30.44 8.99
N THR A 311 6.47 -30.51 10.04
CA THR A 311 5.03 -30.20 9.92
C THR A 311 4.73 -28.73 9.85
N GLY A 312 5.70 -27.87 10.20
CA GLY A 312 5.59 -26.42 10.16
C GLY A 312 6.33 -25.79 8.97
N THR A 313 6.42 -24.47 9.02
CA THR A 313 7.10 -23.65 8.01
C THR A 313 8.53 -23.25 8.39
N GLY A 314 8.98 -23.65 9.58
CA GLY A 314 10.31 -23.32 10.09
C GLY A 314 11.43 -23.90 9.22
N ALA A 315 12.51 -23.13 9.05
CA ALA A 315 13.66 -23.50 8.23
C ALA A 315 14.99 -22.95 8.80
N GLY A 316 16.09 -23.48 8.30
CA GLY A 316 17.44 -22.94 8.57
C GLY A 316 18.07 -23.36 9.90
N ALA A 317 17.34 -24.04 10.81
CA ALA A 317 17.94 -24.58 12.00
C ALA A 317 18.84 -25.78 11.69
N THR A 318 19.96 -25.88 12.38
CA THR A 318 20.83 -27.06 12.35
C THR A 318 20.88 -27.72 13.73
N PHE A 319 21.04 -29.02 13.72
CA PHE A 319 20.92 -29.84 14.95
C PHE A 319 22.13 -30.73 15.12
N THR A 320 22.43 -31.03 16.39
CA THR A 320 23.38 -32.06 16.79
C THR A 320 22.68 -33.03 17.71
N ALA A 321 23.05 -34.29 17.63
CA ALA A 321 22.51 -35.30 18.51
C ALA A 321 23.63 -36.01 19.31
N THR A 322 23.31 -36.40 20.53
CA THR A 322 24.14 -37.27 21.33
C THR A 322 23.66 -38.71 21.20
N PHE A 323 24.57 -39.56 20.90
CA PHE A 323 24.34 -41.01 20.78
C PHE A 323 25.16 -41.76 21.85
N ASN A 324 24.66 -42.90 22.22
CA ASN A 324 25.42 -43.95 22.92
C ASN A 324 25.52 -45.18 22.01
N SER A 325 26.06 -46.28 22.52
CA SER A 325 26.28 -47.51 21.73
C SER A 325 25.00 -48.10 21.11
N SER A 326 23.82 -47.76 21.62
CA SER A 326 22.54 -48.40 21.23
C SER A 326 21.37 -47.45 21.05
N SER A 327 21.52 -46.18 21.37
CA SER A 327 20.40 -45.22 21.30
C SER A 327 20.84 -43.81 20.98
N MET A 328 19.93 -43.06 20.41
CA MET A 328 19.98 -41.62 20.37
C MET A 328 19.44 -41.07 21.68
N VAL A 329 20.18 -40.15 22.30
CA VAL A 329 19.87 -39.72 23.68
C VAL A 329 19.18 -38.35 23.68
N ASN A 330 19.77 -37.40 22.94
CA ASN A 330 19.29 -36.03 22.92
C ASN A 330 19.55 -35.39 21.55
N VAL A 331 18.74 -34.40 21.22
CA VAL A 331 18.95 -33.47 20.09
C VAL A 331 19.14 -32.07 20.63
N TYR A 332 20.15 -31.39 20.16
CA TYR A 332 20.48 -30.02 20.51
C TYR A 332 20.36 -29.11 19.30
N VAL A 333 19.88 -27.91 19.53
CA VAL A 333 19.89 -26.84 18.52
C VAL A 333 21.30 -26.26 18.43
N LYS A 334 21.89 -26.30 17.23
CA LYS A 334 23.21 -25.73 16.93
C LYS A 334 23.07 -24.37 16.31
N GLU A 335 22.19 -24.20 15.33
CA GLU A 335 21.85 -22.92 14.70
C GLU A 335 20.35 -22.72 14.79
N LEU A 336 19.94 -21.49 15.01
CA LEU A 336 18.58 -21.21 15.51
C LEU A 336 17.50 -21.36 14.45
N GLY A 337 17.76 -21.01 13.20
CA GLY A 337 16.74 -20.98 12.15
C GLY A 337 15.62 -19.98 12.43
N LEU A 338 14.61 -19.99 11.58
CA LEU A 338 13.48 -19.03 11.63
C LEU A 338 12.15 -19.75 11.39
N GLY A 339 11.08 -19.21 11.97
CA GLY A 339 9.71 -19.58 11.62
C GLY A 339 9.18 -20.87 12.25
N TYR A 340 9.85 -21.43 13.25
CA TYR A 340 9.38 -22.60 13.98
C TYR A 340 8.28 -22.24 14.98
N LYS A 341 7.32 -23.16 15.16
CA LYS A 341 6.16 -22.97 16.03
C LYS A 341 6.07 -24.09 17.08
N ALA A 342 5.56 -23.74 18.24
CA ALA A 342 5.20 -24.75 19.22
C ALA A 342 4.12 -25.70 18.66
N GLY A 343 4.33 -26.99 18.80
CA GLY A 343 3.49 -28.03 18.21
C GLY A 343 4.01 -28.57 16.87
N ASP A 344 4.92 -27.88 16.19
CA ASP A 344 5.57 -28.42 14.99
C ASP A 344 6.39 -29.67 15.35
N GLN A 345 6.45 -30.59 14.41
CA GLN A 345 7.24 -31.82 14.57
C GLN A 345 8.36 -31.85 13.54
N LEU A 346 9.56 -32.12 14.01
CA LEU A 346 10.74 -32.39 13.20
C LEU A 346 11.01 -33.88 13.23
N THR A 347 11.15 -34.49 12.07
CA THR A 347 11.41 -35.94 11.95
C THR A 347 12.71 -36.18 11.20
N TRP A 348 13.53 -37.06 11.76
CA TRP A 348 14.65 -37.68 11.05
C TRP A 348 14.31 -39.14 10.90
N ASN A 349 14.05 -39.57 9.68
CA ASN A 349 13.69 -40.96 9.43
C ASN A 349 14.88 -41.90 9.63
N ALA A 350 14.58 -43.18 9.80
CA ALA A 350 15.59 -44.21 10.06
C ALA A 350 16.67 -44.26 8.96
N ALA A 351 16.30 -43.99 7.70
CA ALA A 351 17.25 -43.95 6.59
C ALA A 351 18.26 -42.79 6.71
N ALA A 352 17.78 -41.61 7.12
CA ALA A 352 18.66 -40.47 7.36
C ALA A 352 19.61 -40.67 8.52
N LEU A 353 19.15 -41.36 9.58
CA LEU A 353 20.00 -41.70 10.72
C LEU A 353 21.04 -42.78 10.35
N ASN A 354 20.68 -43.76 9.56
CA ASN A 354 21.61 -44.79 9.04
C ASN A 354 22.62 -44.20 8.03
N GLY A 355 22.37 -43.02 7.49
CA GLY A 355 23.33 -42.29 6.67
C GLY A 355 24.44 -41.61 7.46
N LEU A 356 24.34 -41.55 8.78
CA LEU A 356 25.39 -40.98 9.64
C LEU A 356 26.61 -41.90 9.75
N PRO A 357 27.83 -41.35 9.68
CA PRO A 357 29.06 -42.18 9.60
C PRO A 357 29.25 -43.26 10.70
N ALA A 358 28.72 -42.99 11.88
CA ALA A 358 28.90 -43.88 13.04
C ALA A 358 27.64 -44.67 13.39
N ILE A 359 26.55 -44.51 12.66
CA ILE A 359 25.25 -45.08 13.00
C ILE A 359 24.79 -46.06 11.92
N THR A 360 24.32 -47.25 12.39
CA THR A 360 23.68 -48.26 11.55
C THR A 360 22.53 -48.88 12.31
N GLY A 361 21.61 -49.54 11.59
CA GLY A 361 20.55 -50.33 12.21
C GLY A 361 19.43 -49.52 12.86
N ALA A 362 19.29 -48.22 12.56
CA ALA A 362 18.12 -47.49 12.98
C ALA A 362 16.88 -48.06 12.28
N THR A 363 15.89 -48.45 13.07
CA THR A 363 14.62 -49.03 12.60
C THR A 363 13.42 -48.11 12.85
N THR A 364 13.61 -47.12 13.68
CA THR A 364 12.57 -46.12 14.04
C THR A 364 13.08 -44.70 13.78
N ASP A 365 12.16 -43.80 13.53
CA ASP A 365 12.44 -42.40 13.31
C ASP A 365 12.70 -41.67 14.62
N ALA A 366 13.52 -40.64 14.57
CA ALA A 366 13.61 -39.65 15.64
C ALA A 366 12.58 -38.52 15.38
N VAL A 367 11.68 -38.32 16.34
CA VAL A 367 10.64 -37.30 16.24
C VAL A 367 10.73 -36.36 17.43
N VAL A 368 10.87 -35.09 17.15
CA VAL A 368 10.89 -34.02 18.15
C VAL A 368 9.64 -33.18 17.97
N THR A 369 8.92 -32.92 19.05
CA THR A 369 7.82 -31.95 19.06
C THR A 369 8.31 -30.67 19.73
N ILE A 370 8.23 -29.55 18.99
CA ILE A 370 8.68 -28.26 19.49
C ILE A 370 7.73 -27.75 20.55
N SER A 371 8.26 -27.44 21.72
CA SER A 371 7.50 -26.82 22.80
C SER A 371 7.67 -25.29 22.82
N THR A 372 6.80 -24.59 23.53
CA THR A 372 6.93 -23.15 23.78
C THR A 372 8.22 -22.77 24.50
N TYR A 373 8.83 -23.71 25.22
CA TYR A 373 10.08 -23.50 25.93
C TYR A 373 11.31 -23.64 25.03
N ASP A 374 11.18 -24.27 23.87
CA ASP A 374 12.27 -24.54 22.95
C ASP A 374 12.52 -23.39 21.99
N ILE A 375 11.49 -22.61 21.72
CA ILE A 375 11.56 -21.42 20.88
C ILE A 375 11.72 -20.19 21.78
N GLN A 376 12.58 -19.31 21.33
CA GLN A 376 12.58 -17.94 21.76
C GLN A 376 11.47 -17.28 20.96
N GLN A 377 10.38 -16.92 21.59
CA GLN A 377 9.57 -15.88 20.99
C GLN A 377 10.57 -14.76 20.72
N LEU A 378 10.66 -14.35 19.47
CA LEU A 378 11.29 -13.09 19.20
C LEU A 378 10.61 -12.13 20.17
N ASP A 379 11.32 -11.70 21.19
CA ASP A 379 11.02 -10.44 21.84
C ASP A 379 11.22 -9.39 20.74
N VAL A 380 10.33 -9.42 19.83
CA VAL A 380 10.32 -8.57 18.66
C VAL A 380 9.92 -7.21 19.06
N ILE A 381 9.94 -6.94 20.20
CA ILE A 381 9.97 -5.56 20.56
C ILE A 381 10.90 -5.49 21.78
N SER A 382 12.15 -5.28 21.55
CA SER A 382 12.64 -4.08 22.17
C SER A 382 11.76 -2.97 21.63
N THR A 383 10.59 -2.74 22.21
CA THR A 383 9.87 -1.49 22.02
C THR A 383 10.94 -0.44 22.17
N PRO A 384 11.31 0.29 21.12
CA PRO A 384 12.23 1.39 21.33
C PRO A 384 11.62 2.17 22.47
N ASP A 385 12.41 2.47 23.47
CA ASP A 385 11.93 3.28 24.57
C ASP A 385 11.16 4.43 23.95
N ILE A 386 9.87 4.50 24.29
CA ILE A 386 8.95 5.43 23.65
C ILE A 386 8.88 6.66 24.53
N TYR A 387 9.32 7.77 24.00
CA TYR A 387 9.09 9.07 24.64
C TYR A 387 7.67 9.53 24.34
N CYS A 388 6.88 9.70 25.39
CA CYS A 388 5.54 10.26 25.33
C CYS A 388 5.51 11.64 25.95
N ALA A 389 5.07 12.64 25.22
CA ALA A 389 4.86 13.99 25.72
C ALA A 389 3.43 14.45 25.48
N LEU A 390 2.85 15.08 26.49
CA LEU A 390 1.57 15.76 26.32
C LEU A 390 1.83 17.14 25.72
N ASP A 391 1.30 17.38 24.53
CA ASP A 391 1.38 18.68 23.88
C ASP A 391 0.23 19.57 24.37
N ASN A 392 0.49 20.87 24.54
CA ASN A 392 -0.50 21.83 25.00
C ASN A 392 -1.15 21.50 26.36
N ASN A 393 -0.38 21.00 27.31
CA ASN A 393 -0.88 20.83 28.65
C ASN A 393 -0.95 22.21 29.38
N ALA A 394 -2.14 22.77 29.44
CA ALA A 394 -2.37 24.04 30.11
C ALA A 394 -2.23 23.96 31.67
N GLY A 395 -2.10 22.75 32.20
CA GLY A 395 -2.01 22.49 33.64
C GLY A 395 -3.28 22.74 34.44
N VAL A 396 -4.27 23.39 33.86
CA VAL A 396 -5.58 23.67 34.49
C VAL A 396 -6.69 23.27 33.52
N PHE A 397 -7.59 22.41 33.98
CA PHE A 397 -8.74 21.93 33.22
C PHE A 397 -10.02 22.37 33.92
N TYR A 398 -10.96 22.89 33.17
CA TYR A 398 -12.23 23.30 33.74
C TYR A 398 -13.20 22.11 33.72
N SER A 399 -13.93 21.95 34.84
CA SER A 399 -15.05 20.98 34.85
C SER A 399 -16.13 21.40 33.85
N GLU A 400 -16.79 20.42 33.25
CA GLU A 400 -17.84 20.62 32.23
C GLU A 400 -17.35 21.23 30.89
N SER A 401 -16.05 21.26 30.64
CA SER A 401 -15.49 21.65 29.34
C SER A 401 -14.96 20.45 28.56
N ILE A 402 -14.96 20.54 27.23
CA ILE A 402 -14.30 19.56 26.38
C ILE A 402 -12.81 19.87 26.37
N ASN A 403 -12.02 19.01 27.02
CA ASN A 403 -10.58 19.15 27.07
C ASN A 403 -9.95 18.23 26.01
N GLN A 404 -9.23 18.80 25.07
CA GLN A 404 -8.51 18.05 24.03
C GLN A 404 -7.05 17.86 24.43
N PHE A 405 -6.62 16.62 24.51
CA PHE A 405 -5.23 16.26 24.78
C PHE A 405 -4.56 15.80 23.48
N ARG A 406 -3.39 16.34 23.20
CA ARG A 406 -2.52 15.82 22.14
C ARG A 406 -1.36 15.07 22.78
N LEU A 407 -1.25 13.79 22.42
CA LEU A 407 -0.15 12.94 22.85
C LEU A 407 0.84 12.82 21.68
N ASN A 408 2.05 13.35 21.86
CA ASN A 408 3.16 13.11 20.95
C ASN A 408 3.92 11.88 21.41
N VAL A 409 4.03 10.91 20.50
CA VAL A 409 4.73 9.64 20.74
C VAL A 409 5.86 9.54 19.73
N ARG A 410 7.08 9.33 20.20
CA ARG A 410 8.24 9.09 19.33
C ARG A 410 9.19 8.08 19.99
N PRO A 411 10.03 7.38 19.21
CA PRO A 411 11.13 6.61 19.77
C PRO A 411 12.03 7.54 20.62
N GLU A 412 12.45 7.10 21.80
CA GLU A 412 13.35 7.89 22.68
C GLU A 412 14.65 8.20 21.95
N PHE A 413 15.15 7.25 21.19
CA PHE A 413 16.33 7.42 20.34
C PHE A 413 15.97 7.15 18.87
N PRO A 414 15.41 8.14 18.14
CA PRO A 414 15.13 7.95 16.73
C PRO A 414 16.43 7.73 15.94
N ALA A 415 16.39 6.79 15.00
CA ALA A 415 17.52 6.56 14.12
C ALA A 415 17.88 7.84 13.36
N ARG A 416 19.13 8.29 13.50
CA ARG A 416 19.63 9.46 12.78
C ARG A 416 19.95 9.04 11.34
N THR A 417 19.16 9.48 10.40
CA THR A 417 19.48 9.37 8.98
C THR A 417 20.30 10.60 8.55
N PHE A 418 21.54 10.40 8.20
CA PHE A 418 22.35 11.43 7.57
C PHE A 418 22.11 11.38 6.07
N LYS A 419 21.37 12.33 5.52
CA LYS A 419 21.38 12.56 4.07
C LYS A 419 22.60 13.42 3.73
N THR A 420 23.39 12.97 2.76
CA THR A 420 24.49 13.77 2.21
C THR A 420 23.93 15.05 1.60
N GLY A 421 24.05 16.17 2.31
CA GLY A 421 23.70 17.49 1.79
C GLY A 421 22.88 18.41 2.68
N SER A 422 22.18 17.91 3.69
CA SER A 422 21.53 18.79 4.70
C SER A 422 21.28 18.04 5.99
N LEU A 423 21.58 18.71 7.10
CA LEU A 423 21.14 18.26 8.41
C LEU A 423 19.61 18.37 8.43
N ASP A 424 18.94 17.24 8.47
CA ASP A 424 17.49 17.24 8.68
C ASP A 424 17.23 17.51 10.17
N THR A 425 17.00 18.77 10.49
CA THR A 425 16.67 19.20 11.83
C THR A 425 15.20 18.98 12.19
N LYS A 426 14.40 18.43 11.29
CA LYS A 426 12.96 18.21 11.48
C LYS A 426 12.59 16.89 12.16
N GLN A 427 13.53 16.10 12.58
CA GLN A 427 13.23 14.88 13.35
C GLN A 427 12.75 15.15 14.80
N HIS A 428 12.50 16.41 15.14
CA HIS A 428 12.13 16.82 16.49
C HIS A 428 10.75 17.46 16.61
N ALA A 429 9.90 17.33 15.62
CA ALA A 429 8.54 17.82 15.70
C ALA A 429 7.55 16.67 15.88
#